data_25c9c77e3b3f51e7f8c9caefe541e575
#
_entry.id   25c9c77e3b3f51e7f8c9caefe541e575
#
_cell.length_a   1.000
_cell.length_b   1.000
_cell.length_c   1.000
_cell.angle_alpha   90.00
_cell.angle_beta   90.00
_cell.angle_gamma   90.00
#
_symmetry.space_group_name_H-M   'P 1'
#
loop_
_entity.id
_entity.type
_entity.pdbx_description
1 polymer ?
#
loop_
_entity_poly.entity_id
_entity_poly.type
_entity_poly.pdbx_seq_one_letter_code
_entity_poly.pdbx_strand_id
1 'polypeptide(L)'
;AILYDHFTPFTLIQLEELGFCAKGDAKDFVAGGAIEIGGRLPINTHGGQLGEAYIHGMNGIAEGVRQLRGASVNQVVGKDGAGVEHVLVTAGTGVPTSGLILG
;
A
#
# COMPACT_ATOMS: atom_id res chain seq x y z
N ALA A 1 2.37 -4.64 3.45
CA ALA A 1 1.40 -3.89 2.64
C ALA A 1 1.83 -2.43 2.49
N ILE A 2 1.36 -1.80 1.43
CA ILE A 2 1.55 -0.36 1.19
C ILE A 2 0.17 0.30 1.12
N LEU A 3 0.06 1.45 1.76
CA LEU A 3 -1.14 2.29 1.71
C LEU A 3 -0.76 3.65 1.14
N TYR A 4 -0.99 3.78 -0.15
CA TYR A 4 -0.74 4.99 -0.91
C TYR A 4 -1.79 5.14 -1.98
N ASP A 5 -2.78 5.97 -1.71
CA ASP A 5 -3.84 6.23 -2.67
C ASP A 5 -3.55 7.51 -3.44
N HIS A 6 -3.09 7.34 -4.65
CA HIS A 6 -2.79 8.43 -5.56
C HIS A 6 -3.06 8.01 -7.01
N PHE A 7 -2.77 8.90 -7.95
CA PHE A 7 -2.91 8.59 -9.36
C PHE A 7 -1.96 7.47 -9.78
N THR A 8 -2.42 6.61 -10.68
CA THR A 8 -1.69 5.41 -11.11
C THR A 8 -0.23 5.64 -11.48
N PRO A 9 0.13 6.68 -12.26
CA PRO A 9 1.54 6.90 -12.60
C PRO A 9 2.44 7.12 -11.39
N PHE A 10 1.94 7.82 -10.37
CA PHE A 10 2.70 8.08 -9.15
C PHE A 10 2.88 6.84 -8.30
N THR A 11 1.90 5.94 -8.27
CA THR A 11 2.03 4.65 -7.60
C THR A 11 3.13 3.81 -8.22
N LEU A 12 3.20 3.76 -9.54
CA LEU A 12 4.25 3.03 -10.26
C LEU A 12 5.63 3.63 -10.00
N ILE A 13 5.75 4.95 -10.06
CA ILE A 13 6.99 5.66 -9.76
C ILE A 13 7.43 5.38 -8.32
N GLN A 14 6.52 5.39 -7.37
CA GLN A 14 6.82 5.12 -5.97
C GLN A 14 7.38 3.72 -5.76
N LEU A 15 6.84 2.70 -6.43
CA LEU A 15 7.36 1.34 -6.34
C LEU A 15 8.83 1.26 -6.77
N GLU A 16 9.20 2.00 -7.81
CA GLU A 16 10.58 2.07 -8.29
C GLU A 16 11.47 2.85 -7.34
N GLU A 17 11.04 4.04 -6.92
CA GLU A 17 11.85 4.93 -6.06
C GLU A 17 12.06 4.35 -4.65
N LEU A 18 11.12 3.60 -4.13
CA LEU A 18 11.27 2.89 -2.85
C LEU A 18 12.04 1.58 -2.94
N GLY A 19 12.44 1.17 -4.14
CA GLY A 19 13.29 0.01 -4.34
C GLY A 19 12.55 -1.32 -4.37
N PHE A 20 11.23 -1.34 -4.52
CA PHE A 20 10.48 -2.59 -4.67
C PHE A 20 10.72 -3.26 -6.02
N CYS A 21 11.09 -2.48 -7.02
CA CYS A 21 11.50 -2.96 -8.33
C CYS A 21 12.53 -2.01 -8.94
N ALA A 22 13.23 -2.43 -9.98
CA ALA A 22 14.18 -1.59 -10.69
C ALA A 22 13.46 -0.51 -11.51
N LYS A 23 14.16 0.58 -11.80
CA LYS A 23 13.62 1.66 -12.63
C LYS A 23 13.22 1.12 -14.01
N GLY A 24 12.00 1.46 -14.44
CA GLY A 24 11.42 0.99 -15.69
C GLY A 24 10.70 -0.36 -15.60
N ASP A 25 10.79 -1.05 -14.46
CA ASP A 25 10.22 -2.39 -14.28
C ASP A 25 8.88 -2.41 -13.54
N ALA A 26 8.35 -1.26 -13.14
CA ALA A 26 7.11 -1.21 -12.35
C ALA A 26 5.94 -1.90 -13.07
N LYS A 27 5.81 -1.74 -14.37
CA LYS A 27 4.76 -2.39 -15.15
C LYS A 27 4.82 -3.92 -15.06
N ASP A 28 6.01 -4.49 -15.09
CA ASP A 28 6.22 -5.94 -14.99
C ASP A 28 6.03 -6.39 -13.54
N PHE A 29 6.44 -5.57 -12.59
CA PHE A 29 6.26 -5.85 -11.16
C PHE A 29 4.78 -5.99 -10.77
N VAL A 30 3.91 -5.10 -11.27
CA VAL A 30 2.48 -5.13 -10.93
C VAL A 30 1.68 -6.15 -11.72
N ALA A 31 2.25 -6.71 -12.78
CA ALA A 31 1.59 -7.72 -13.59
C ALA A 31 1.28 -8.99 -12.77
N GLY A 32 0.25 -9.71 -13.17
CA GLY A 32 -0.10 -11.00 -12.57
C GLY A 32 -0.68 -10.90 -11.15
N GLY A 33 -1.23 -9.75 -10.75
CA GLY A 33 -1.90 -9.59 -9.47
C GLY A 33 -0.96 -9.38 -8.28
N ALA A 34 0.29 -8.98 -8.52
CA ALA A 34 1.29 -8.80 -7.46
C ALA A 34 0.87 -7.79 -6.38
N ILE A 35 0.10 -6.76 -6.74
CA ILE A 35 -0.36 -5.70 -5.83
C ILE A 35 -1.80 -5.90 -5.34
N GLU A 36 -2.47 -6.95 -5.79
CA GLU A 36 -3.82 -7.31 -5.34
C GLU A 36 -3.78 -7.96 -3.96
N ILE A 37 -4.95 -8.08 -3.33
CA ILE A 37 -5.10 -8.86 -2.09
C ILE A 37 -4.71 -10.31 -2.40
N GLY A 38 -3.78 -10.85 -1.62
CA GLY A 38 -3.20 -12.17 -1.90
C GLY A 38 -1.96 -12.13 -2.78
N GLY A 39 -1.62 -11.00 -3.39
CA GLY A 39 -0.36 -10.80 -4.09
C GLY A 39 0.82 -10.64 -3.14
N ARG A 40 2.01 -10.55 -3.72
CA ARG A 40 3.25 -10.44 -2.92
C ARG A 40 3.41 -9.09 -2.22
N LEU A 41 2.78 -8.03 -2.74
CA LEU A 41 2.82 -6.68 -2.15
C LEU A 41 1.44 -6.01 -2.26
N PRO A 42 0.47 -6.37 -1.43
CA PRO A 42 -0.85 -5.75 -1.49
C PRO A 42 -0.79 -4.23 -1.27
N ILE A 43 -1.48 -3.49 -2.14
CA ILE A 43 -1.56 -2.03 -2.09
C ILE A 43 -3.02 -1.60 -1.90
N ASN A 44 -3.25 -0.60 -1.04
CA ASN A 44 -4.54 0.02 -0.79
C ASN A 44 -5.67 -0.99 -0.47
N THR A 45 -5.43 -1.84 0.50
CA THR A 45 -6.37 -2.89 0.93
C THR A 45 -7.71 -2.35 1.42
N HIS A 46 -7.79 -1.06 1.78
CA HIS A 46 -9.02 -0.39 2.19
C HIS A 46 -9.89 0.10 1.01
N GLY A 47 -9.44 -0.09 -0.23
CA GLY A 47 -10.16 0.34 -1.42
C GLY A 47 -9.87 1.77 -1.87
N GLY A 48 -8.94 2.44 -1.21
CA GLY A 48 -8.57 3.82 -1.52
C GLY A 48 -9.48 4.87 -0.87
N GLN A 49 -9.08 6.14 -0.96
CA GLN A 49 -9.78 7.26 -0.30
C GLN A 49 -11.16 7.52 -0.89
N LEU A 50 -11.36 7.21 -2.17
CA LEU A 50 -12.68 7.37 -2.81
C LEU A 50 -13.68 6.30 -2.35
N GLY A 51 -13.20 5.14 -1.93
CA GLY A 51 -14.03 4.06 -1.37
C GLY A 51 -14.43 4.30 0.08
N GLU A 52 -13.63 5.06 0.81
CA GLU A 52 -13.93 5.56 2.15
C GLU A 52 -14.14 7.08 2.08
N ALA A 53 -14.45 7.74 3.15
CA ALA A 53 -14.50 9.20 3.15
C ALA A 53 -13.07 9.75 2.96
N TYR A 54 -12.92 10.76 2.13
CA TYR A 54 -11.64 11.43 1.91
C TYR A 54 -11.27 12.27 3.15
N ILE A 55 -10.43 11.72 4.02
CA ILE A 55 -10.04 12.35 5.30
C ILE A 55 -8.54 12.67 5.26
N HIS A 56 -8.08 13.26 4.18
CA HIS A 56 -6.68 13.68 3.97
C HIS A 56 -5.65 12.60 4.32
N GLY A 57 -5.93 11.35 3.93
CA GLY A 57 -5.02 10.23 4.12
C GLY A 57 -5.07 9.53 5.48
N MET A 58 -5.86 10.00 6.44
CA MET A 58 -5.98 9.35 7.75
C MET A 58 -6.57 7.94 7.66
N ASN A 59 -7.43 7.69 6.69
CA ASN A 59 -7.95 6.34 6.44
C ASN A 59 -6.86 5.34 6.06
N GLY A 60 -5.80 5.76 5.37
CA GLY A 60 -4.62 4.92 5.12
C GLY A 60 -3.91 4.53 6.41
N ILE A 61 -3.72 5.47 7.33
CA ILE A 61 -3.12 5.18 8.65
C ILE A 61 -4.03 4.24 9.44
N ALA A 62 -5.34 4.49 9.46
CA ALA A 62 -6.30 3.63 10.15
C ALA A 62 -6.29 2.20 9.59
N GLU A 63 -6.25 2.06 8.27
CA GLU A 63 -6.15 0.75 7.64
C GLU A 63 -4.83 0.06 7.99
N GLY A 64 -3.72 0.78 8.03
CA GLY A 64 -2.43 0.24 8.45
C GLY A 64 -2.49 -0.37 9.85
N VAL A 65 -3.14 0.33 10.79
CA VAL A 65 -3.35 -0.18 12.14
C VAL A 65 -4.25 -1.42 12.14
N ARG A 66 -5.34 -1.42 11.36
CA ARG A 66 -6.21 -2.59 11.24
C ARG A 66 -5.46 -3.81 10.70
N GLN A 67 -4.63 -3.62 9.69
CA GLN A 67 -3.81 -4.70 9.13
C GLN A 67 -2.87 -5.30 10.17
N LEU A 68 -2.19 -4.46 10.94
CA LEU A 68 -1.29 -4.93 12.00
C LEU A 68 -2.04 -5.66 13.13
N ARG A 69 -3.27 -5.24 13.43
CA ARG A 69 -4.12 -5.87 14.45
C ARG A 69 -4.85 -7.12 13.97
N GLY A 70 -4.75 -7.46 12.69
CA GLY A 70 -5.51 -8.57 12.11
C GLY A 70 -7.03 -8.31 12.04
N ALA A 71 -7.44 -7.06 11.98
CA ALA A 71 -8.84 -6.63 12.07
C ALA A 71 -9.36 -5.94 10.81
N SER A 72 -8.62 -5.97 9.71
CA SER A 72 -9.07 -5.39 8.45
C SER A 72 -10.12 -6.27 7.77
N VAL A 73 -11.06 -5.64 7.07
CA VAL A 73 -12.04 -6.34 6.22
C VAL A 73 -11.33 -7.13 5.11
N ASN A 74 -10.29 -6.55 4.53
CA ASN A 74 -9.46 -7.17 3.51
C ASN A 74 -8.07 -7.51 4.10
N GLN A 75 -8.06 -8.34 5.11
CA GLN A 75 -6.85 -8.68 5.85
C GLN A 75 -5.82 -9.39 4.96
N VAL A 76 -4.60 -8.86 4.95
CA VAL A 76 -3.47 -9.49 4.28
C VAL A 76 -2.94 -10.62 5.17
N VAL A 77 -2.77 -11.78 4.58
CA VAL A 77 -2.22 -12.95 5.25
C VAL A 77 -1.06 -13.48 4.42
N GLY A 78 0.07 -13.74 5.06
CA GLY A 78 1.23 -14.33 4.40
C GLY A 78 0.97 -15.78 3.98
N LYS A 79 1.83 -16.32 3.11
CA LYS A 79 1.71 -17.70 2.60
C LYS A 79 1.77 -18.75 3.70
N ASP A 80 2.42 -18.43 4.81
CA ASP A 80 2.57 -19.28 6.00
C ASP A 80 1.44 -19.05 7.04
N GLY A 81 0.45 -18.22 6.70
CA GLY A 81 -0.61 -17.81 7.62
C GLY A 81 -0.20 -16.70 8.59
N ALA A 82 1.03 -16.18 8.49
CA ALA A 82 1.48 -15.08 9.33
C ALA A 82 0.72 -13.78 9.04
N GLY A 83 0.53 -12.98 10.07
CA GLY A 83 -0.05 -11.65 9.95
C GLY A 83 0.93 -10.63 9.35
N VAL A 84 0.45 -9.41 9.18
CA VAL A 84 1.25 -8.30 8.69
C VAL A 84 2.19 -7.81 9.80
N GLU A 85 3.47 -7.72 9.52
CA GLU A 85 4.46 -7.21 10.47
C GLU A 85 4.73 -5.73 10.29
N HIS A 86 4.70 -5.26 9.03
CA HIS A 86 4.98 -3.87 8.70
C HIS A 86 4.00 -3.36 7.64
N VAL A 87 3.60 -2.12 7.79
CA VAL A 87 2.80 -1.40 6.80
C VAL A 87 3.47 -0.07 6.50
N LEU A 88 3.67 0.21 5.23
CA LEU A 88 4.14 1.51 4.77
C LEU A 88 2.94 2.36 4.35
N VAL A 89 2.79 3.52 4.96
CA VAL A 89 1.78 4.51 4.59
C VAL A 89 2.50 5.71 4.01
N THR A 90 2.16 6.11 2.81
CA THR A 90 2.78 7.27 2.16
C THR A 90 1.73 8.24 1.64
N ALA A 91 2.12 9.48 1.50
CA ALA A 91 1.26 10.55 1.00
C ALA A 91 2.07 11.58 0.22
N GLY A 92 1.40 12.30 -0.66
CA GLY A 92 1.95 13.40 -1.43
C GLY A 92 2.48 12.99 -2.80
N THR A 93 2.57 13.96 -3.67
CA THR A 93 3.18 13.87 -5.00
C THR A 93 4.14 15.04 -5.16
N GLY A 94 5.40 14.75 -5.41
CA GLY A 94 6.39 15.81 -5.44
C GLY A 94 6.64 16.36 -4.03
N VAL A 95 6.38 17.63 -3.80
CA VAL A 95 6.65 18.30 -2.52
C VAL A 95 5.34 18.93 -2.01
N PRO A 96 4.94 18.73 -0.75
CA PRO A 96 5.56 17.87 0.26
C PRO A 96 5.19 16.39 0.09
N THR A 97 6.09 15.51 0.48
CA THR A 97 5.85 14.08 0.57
C THR A 97 6.13 13.59 2.00
N SER A 98 5.44 12.54 2.39
CA SER A 98 5.63 11.95 3.70
C SER A 98 5.50 10.43 3.66
N GLY A 99 6.13 9.77 4.61
CA GLY A 99 6.03 8.32 4.76
C GLY A 99 6.04 7.94 6.23
N LEU A 100 5.29 6.89 6.55
CA LEU A 100 5.18 6.35 7.89
C LEU A 100 5.25 4.83 7.80
N ILE A 101 6.16 4.23 8.56
CA ILE A 101 6.21 2.78 8.71
C ILE A 101 5.59 2.44 10.05
N LEU A 102 4.56 1.60 10.00
CA LEU A 102 3.90 1.06 11.18
C LEU A 102 4.37 -0.38 11.40
N GLY A 103 4.59 -0.72 12.63
CA GLY A 103 5.02 -2.06 12.97
C GLY A 103 4.78 -2.47 14.42
#